data_887d0ffccc9ffb8b7595a2676fd3c96b
#
_entry.id   887d0ffccc9ffb8b7595a2676fd3c96b
#
_cell.length_a   1.000
_cell.length_b   1.000
_cell.length_c   1.000
_cell.angle_alpha   90.00
_cell.angle_beta   90.00
_cell.angle_gamma   90.00
#
_symmetry.space_group_name_H-M   'P 1'
#
loop_
_entity.id
_entity.type
_entity.pdbx_description
1 polymer ?
#
loop_
_entity_poly.entity_id
_entity_poly.type
_entity_poly.pdbx_seq_one_letter_code
_entity_poly.pdbx_strand_id
1 'polypeptide(L)'
;MIKRRAINPAALPAVGQPLAGGFFAGRLFFDGAEHAVIDAGREFEVAAHWWQEEGPRPRIRGATSRFDGLANTQAMAAEGSAIARKVLGMNIRGTWGWHIPSIEELQVLRCNLLQLPDWGRQGLGQNKEAAQAFVCAHDYWTSSQKENAATAWCLHMLPWCVPDTNWVSKCKGIRPVRTLLISQEAFVHAPSTDTPLTEADLRGLANQQAVATVLERFVNEDAGKFYGRTEALVAELAALAGGRA
;
A
#
# COMPACT_ATOMS: atom_id res chain seq x y z
N MET A 1 0.95 18.34 6.57
CA MET A 1 -0.01 17.37 5.99
C MET A 1 0.73 16.51 4.96
N ILE A 2 0.72 15.20 5.11
CA ILE A 2 1.36 14.28 4.14
C ILE A 2 0.47 14.25 2.89
N LYS A 3 1.02 14.66 1.74
CA LYS A 3 0.29 14.62 0.46
C LYS A 3 0.34 13.20 -0.12
N ARG A 4 -0.80 12.65 -0.53
CA ARG A 4 -0.85 11.37 -1.25
C ARG A 4 -0.14 11.48 -2.60
N ARG A 5 0.64 10.46 -2.93
CA ARG A 5 1.19 10.32 -4.29
C ARG A 5 0.13 9.76 -5.22
N ALA A 6 0.25 10.08 -6.50
CA ALA A 6 -0.64 9.56 -7.52
C ALA A 6 -0.04 8.37 -8.25
N ILE A 7 -0.91 7.51 -8.80
CA ILE A 7 -0.56 6.38 -9.66
C ILE A 7 -1.54 6.30 -10.83
N ASN A 8 -1.02 5.97 -12.01
CA ASN A 8 -1.87 5.75 -13.17
C ASN A 8 -2.65 4.43 -13.02
N PRO A 9 -3.95 4.37 -13.37
CA PRO A 9 -4.74 3.14 -13.30
C PRO A 9 -4.14 1.98 -14.11
N ALA A 10 -3.45 2.25 -15.22
CA ALA A 10 -2.79 1.23 -16.03
C ALA A 10 -1.55 0.61 -15.35
N ALA A 11 -0.99 1.26 -14.32
CA ALA A 11 0.15 0.76 -13.56
C ALA A 11 -0.26 -0.06 -12.33
N LEU A 12 -1.56 -0.26 -12.10
CA LEU A 12 -2.04 -1.07 -11.00
C LEU A 12 -1.88 -2.55 -11.33
N PRO A 13 -1.18 -3.33 -10.50
CA PRO A 13 -1.06 -4.77 -10.70
C PRO A 13 -2.34 -5.51 -10.28
N ALA A 14 -2.36 -6.82 -10.44
CA ALA A 14 -3.39 -7.65 -9.84
C ALA A 14 -3.34 -7.58 -8.30
N VAL A 15 -4.48 -7.82 -7.66
CA VAL A 15 -4.58 -7.85 -6.18
C VAL A 15 -3.61 -8.89 -5.61
N GLY A 16 -2.93 -8.53 -4.53
CA GLY A 16 -1.88 -9.33 -3.91
C GLY A 16 -0.48 -9.16 -4.53
N GLN A 17 -0.36 -8.47 -5.64
CA GLN A 17 0.96 -8.24 -6.26
C GLN A 17 1.69 -7.04 -5.66
N PRO A 18 3.05 -7.04 -5.68
CA PRO A 18 3.84 -5.95 -5.13
C PRO A 18 3.49 -4.59 -5.76
N LEU A 19 3.35 -3.57 -4.93
CA LEU A 19 3.13 -2.18 -5.34
C LEU A 19 3.66 -1.22 -4.28
N ALA A 20 4.48 -0.25 -4.68
CA ALA A 20 4.88 0.91 -3.87
C ALA A 20 5.32 0.57 -2.43
N GLY A 21 6.12 -0.47 -2.27
CA GLY A 21 6.68 -0.93 -1.00
C GLY A 21 5.82 -1.91 -0.22
N GLY A 22 4.62 -2.24 -0.71
CA GLY A 22 3.73 -3.24 -0.13
C GLY A 22 3.07 -4.10 -1.20
N PHE A 23 1.80 -4.47 -0.97
CA PHE A 23 1.01 -5.32 -1.87
C PHE A 23 -0.31 -4.62 -2.19
N PHE A 24 -0.67 -4.58 -3.46
CA PHE A 24 -1.94 -3.97 -3.87
C PHE A 24 -3.12 -4.78 -3.32
N ALA A 25 -3.94 -4.13 -2.50
CA ALA A 25 -5.10 -4.78 -1.86
C ALA A 25 -6.41 -4.52 -2.61
N GLY A 26 -6.49 -3.44 -3.38
CA GLY A 26 -7.72 -3.07 -4.10
C GLY A 26 -7.90 -1.57 -4.20
N ARG A 27 -9.11 -1.16 -4.57
CA ARG A 27 -9.48 0.25 -4.77
C ARG A 27 -10.53 0.67 -3.76
N LEU A 28 -10.50 1.93 -3.38
CA LEU A 28 -11.47 2.56 -2.49
C LEU A 28 -11.80 3.96 -3.00
N PHE A 29 -13.09 4.29 -3.11
CA PHE A 29 -13.54 5.60 -3.53
C PHE A 29 -13.92 6.44 -2.31
N PHE A 30 -13.32 7.60 -2.15
CA PHE A 30 -13.67 8.59 -1.14
C PHE A 30 -13.14 9.97 -1.53
N ASP A 31 -13.74 11.02 -0.96
CA ASP A 31 -13.37 12.41 -1.22
C ASP A 31 -13.35 12.77 -2.71
N GLY A 32 -14.32 12.23 -3.45
CA GLY A 32 -14.48 12.48 -4.88
C GLY A 32 -13.43 11.80 -5.78
N ALA A 33 -12.58 10.92 -5.26
CA ALA A 33 -11.50 10.29 -6.00
C ALA A 33 -11.36 8.80 -5.67
N GLU A 34 -10.79 8.05 -6.62
CA GLU A 34 -10.42 6.65 -6.44
C GLU A 34 -9.01 6.52 -5.89
N HIS A 35 -8.82 5.63 -4.93
CA HIS A 35 -7.53 5.39 -4.29
C HIS A 35 -7.14 3.91 -4.35
N ALA A 36 -5.87 3.64 -4.62
CA ALA A 36 -5.29 2.32 -4.46
C ALA A 36 -4.90 2.10 -3.00
N VAL A 37 -5.41 1.03 -2.40
CA VAL A 37 -5.05 0.60 -1.04
C VAL A 37 -3.93 -0.42 -1.13
N ILE A 38 -2.88 -0.23 -0.32
CA ILE A 38 -1.66 -1.04 -0.33
C ILE A 38 -1.43 -1.59 1.07
N ASP A 39 -1.35 -2.91 1.20
CA ASP A 39 -1.01 -3.62 2.43
C ASP A 39 0.50 -3.60 2.67
N ALA A 40 0.94 -3.28 3.88
CA ALA A 40 2.37 -3.31 4.24
C ALA A 40 2.96 -4.73 4.25
N GLY A 41 2.13 -5.74 4.47
CA GLY A 41 2.55 -7.12 4.64
C GLY A 41 2.75 -7.52 6.12
N ARG A 42 2.86 -8.82 6.36
CA ARG A 42 2.96 -9.46 7.68
C ARG A 42 4.12 -8.93 8.52
N GLU A 43 5.25 -8.67 7.90
CA GLU A 43 6.49 -8.24 8.55
C GLU A 43 6.31 -6.93 9.35
N PHE A 44 5.40 -6.06 8.91
CA PHE A 44 5.18 -4.73 9.50
C PHE A 44 3.94 -4.66 10.38
N GLU A 45 3.30 -5.80 10.59
CA GLU A 45 2.17 -5.89 11.53
C GLU A 45 2.65 -5.69 12.96
N VAL A 46 1.90 -4.93 13.74
CA VAL A 46 2.20 -4.66 15.15
C VAL A 46 0.98 -4.91 16.02
N ALA A 47 1.20 -5.36 17.26
CA ALA A 47 0.16 -5.40 18.27
C ALA A 47 0.30 -4.17 19.17
N ALA A 48 -0.80 -3.44 19.37
CA ALA A 48 -0.77 -2.20 20.16
C ALA A 48 -2.15 -1.86 20.76
N HIS A 49 -2.14 -1.02 21.78
CA HIS A 49 -3.33 -0.29 22.22
C HIS A 49 -3.67 0.81 21.21
N TRP A 50 -4.95 1.05 20.97
CA TRP A 50 -5.38 2.11 20.05
C TRP A 50 -4.93 3.50 20.53
N TRP A 51 -4.98 3.71 21.83
CA TRP A 51 -4.50 4.92 22.49
C TRP A 51 -3.37 4.59 23.45
N GLN A 52 -3.73 4.22 24.66
CA GLN A 52 -2.84 3.77 25.72
C GLN A 52 -3.61 2.86 26.69
N GLU A 53 -2.89 2.05 27.43
CA GLU A 53 -3.50 1.10 28.34
C GLU A 53 -4.21 1.80 29.49
N GLU A 54 -3.59 2.82 30.05
CA GLU A 54 -4.07 3.59 31.19
C GLU A 54 -4.13 5.09 30.90
N GLY A 55 -4.89 5.84 31.74
CA GLY A 55 -4.97 7.29 31.68
C GLY A 55 -6.10 7.84 30.82
N PRO A 56 -6.08 9.16 30.54
CA PRO A 56 -7.12 9.85 29.79
C PRO A 56 -7.27 9.31 28.37
N ARG A 57 -8.52 9.24 27.90
CA ARG A 57 -8.88 8.74 26.57
C ARG A 57 -9.62 9.84 25.81
N PRO A 58 -8.88 10.65 25.04
CA PRO A 58 -9.46 11.82 24.39
C PRO A 58 -10.40 11.43 23.27
N ARG A 59 -11.37 12.30 23.01
CA ARG A 59 -12.13 12.28 21.76
C ARG A 59 -11.32 13.01 20.69
N ILE A 60 -10.90 12.29 19.68
CA ILE A 60 -10.10 12.82 18.58
C ILE A 60 -11.02 13.17 17.41
N ARG A 61 -11.46 14.42 17.35
CA ARG A 61 -12.46 14.86 16.36
C ARG A 61 -12.07 14.59 14.91
N GLY A 62 -10.76 14.64 14.60
CA GLY A 62 -10.23 14.36 13.27
C GLY A 62 -10.03 12.88 12.95
N ALA A 63 -10.30 11.95 13.88
CA ALA A 63 -10.09 10.51 13.69
C ALA A 63 -11.43 9.75 13.58
N THR A 64 -12.41 10.30 12.88
CA THR A 64 -13.75 9.72 12.75
C THR A 64 -14.10 9.28 11.33
N SER A 65 -13.23 9.53 10.35
CA SER A 65 -13.47 9.10 8.97
C SER A 65 -13.54 7.59 8.87
N ARG A 66 -14.52 7.07 8.16
CA ARG A 66 -14.62 5.64 7.84
C ARG A 66 -13.69 5.25 6.68
N PHE A 67 -13.29 6.23 5.85
CA PHE A 67 -12.61 6.00 4.58
C PHE A 67 -11.15 6.48 4.57
N ASP A 68 -10.84 7.59 5.25
CA ASP A 68 -9.53 8.22 5.24
C ASP A 68 -8.71 7.86 6.49
N GLY A 69 -8.00 6.74 6.43
CA GLY A 69 -7.13 6.29 7.52
C GLY A 69 -5.91 7.19 7.72
N LEU A 70 -5.40 7.82 6.65
CA LEU A 70 -4.27 8.73 6.77
C LEU A 70 -4.65 9.98 7.57
N ALA A 71 -5.78 10.62 7.26
CA ALA A 71 -6.26 11.77 8.01
C ALA A 71 -6.53 11.42 9.48
N ASN A 72 -7.20 10.29 9.72
CA ASN A 72 -7.43 9.78 11.09
C ASN A 72 -6.11 9.61 11.85
N THR A 73 -5.12 8.92 11.24
CA THR A 73 -3.84 8.63 11.89
C THR A 73 -3.05 9.91 12.17
N GLN A 74 -3.11 10.90 11.27
CA GLN A 74 -2.50 12.23 11.48
C GLN A 74 -3.17 12.95 12.67
N ALA A 75 -4.50 12.91 12.76
CA ALA A 75 -5.23 13.50 13.89
C ALA A 75 -4.87 12.81 15.22
N MET A 76 -4.79 11.47 15.23
CA MET A 76 -4.33 10.70 16.40
C MET A 76 -2.92 11.11 16.83
N ALA A 77 -2.01 11.25 15.87
CA ALA A 77 -0.61 11.62 16.14
C ALA A 77 -0.48 13.05 16.71
N ALA A 78 -1.28 13.99 16.18
CA ALA A 78 -1.35 15.37 16.67
C ALA A 78 -1.83 15.45 18.13
N GLU A 79 -2.79 14.61 18.50
CA GLU A 79 -3.29 14.49 19.88
C GLU A 79 -2.36 13.69 20.81
N GLY A 80 -1.25 13.16 20.29
CA GLY A 80 -0.22 12.52 21.10
C GLY A 80 -0.17 11.00 21.05
N SER A 81 -0.98 10.33 20.21
CA SER A 81 -0.95 8.87 20.07
C SER A 81 0.43 8.36 19.66
N ALA A 82 1.05 7.54 20.52
CA ALA A 82 2.36 6.97 20.27
C ALA A 82 2.34 5.99 19.09
N ILE A 83 1.29 5.17 18.99
CA ILE A 83 1.17 4.19 17.88
C ILE A 83 0.94 4.88 16.54
N ALA A 84 0.14 5.96 16.51
CA ALA A 84 -0.06 6.73 15.28
C ALA A 84 1.23 7.37 14.79
N ARG A 85 2.02 7.98 15.69
CA ARG A 85 3.34 8.53 15.37
C ARG A 85 4.30 7.44 14.87
N LYS A 86 4.31 6.28 15.53
CA LYS A 86 5.13 5.14 15.11
C LYS A 86 4.79 4.72 13.67
N VAL A 87 3.51 4.53 13.35
CA VAL A 87 3.09 4.06 12.03
C VAL A 87 3.36 5.12 10.94
N LEU A 88 3.07 6.40 11.21
CA LEU A 88 3.38 7.50 10.26
C LEU A 88 4.88 7.64 9.99
N GLY A 89 5.73 7.30 10.95
CA GLY A 89 7.19 7.32 10.82
C GLY A 89 7.79 6.07 10.18
N MET A 90 6.99 5.08 9.78
CA MET A 90 7.52 3.87 9.15
C MET A 90 8.09 4.17 7.76
N ASN A 91 9.30 3.67 7.53
CA ASN A 91 9.88 3.49 6.20
C ASN A 91 9.79 2.00 5.85
N ILE A 92 8.89 1.64 4.95
CA ILE A 92 8.70 0.26 4.53
C ILE A 92 9.23 0.11 3.11
N ARG A 93 10.30 -0.66 2.94
CA ARG A 93 10.96 -0.92 1.66
C ARG A 93 11.20 0.38 0.86
N GLY A 94 11.75 1.41 1.54
CA GLY A 94 12.07 2.71 0.93
C GLY A 94 10.87 3.62 0.70
N THR A 95 9.69 3.28 1.19
CA THR A 95 8.47 4.08 1.02
C THR A 95 7.92 4.61 2.34
N TRP A 96 7.30 5.79 2.28
CA TRP A 96 6.69 6.51 3.39
C TRP A 96 5.20 6.74 3.13
N GLY A 97 4.48 7.25 4.14
CA GLY A 97 3.06 7.54 4.06
C GLY A 97 2.17 6.37 4.52
N TRP A 98 2.75 5.49 5.32
CA TRP A 98 2.03 4.41 5.98
C TRP A 98 1.18 4.95 7.13
N HIS A 99 0.00 4.37 7.30
CA HIS A 99 -0.95 4.80 8.32
C HIS A 99 -1.76 3.61 8.86
N ILE A 100 -2.45 3.81 9.98
CA ILE A 100 -3.40 2.85 10.52
C ILE A 100 -4.63 2.87 9.62
N PRO A 101 -5.09 1.72 9.09
CA PRO A 101 -6.21 1.70 8.16
C PRO A 101 -7.49 2.26 8.78
N SER A 102 -8.30 2.92 7.99
CA SER A 102 -9.71 3.19 8.31
C SER A 102 -10.55 1.89 8.27
N ILE A 103 -11.83 1.98 8.61
CA ILE A 103 -12.73 0.82 8.54
C ILE A 103 -12.78 0.26 7.12
N GLU A 104 -13.00 1.12 6.14
CA GLU A 104 -13.20 0.69 4.75
C GLU A 104 -11.88 0.23 4.11
N GLU A 105 -10.75 0.86 4.42
CA GLU A 105 -9.44 0.39 3.99
C GLU A 105 -9.16 -1.02 4.53
N LEU A 106 -9.45 -1.29 5.81
CA LEU A 106 -9.26 -2.61 6.41
C LEU A 106 -10.23 -3.65 5.83
N GLN A 107 -11.46 -3.23 5.47
CA GLN A 107 -12.40 -4.10 4.76
C GLN A 107 -11.92 -4.46 3.36
N VAL A 108 -11.28 -3.53 2.63
CA VAL A 108 -10.65 -3.83 1.33
C VAL A 108 -9.61 -4.93 1.48
N LEU A 109 -8.74 -4.83 2.50
CA LEU A 109 -7.76 -5.89 2.79
C LEU A 109 -8.45 -7.22 3.03
N ARG A 110 -9.45 -7.24 3.93
CA ARG A 110 -10.16 -8.47 4.29
C ARG A 110 -10.86 -9.10 3.11
N CYS A 111 -11.63 -8.33 2.34
CA CYS A 111 -12.44 -8.84 1.25
C CYS A 111 -11.59 -9.39 0.09
N ASN A 112 -10.48 -8.74 -0.19
CA ASN A 112 -9.69 -9.05 -1.37
C ASN A 112 -8.49 -9.97 -1.06
N LEU A 113 -7.76 -9.72 0.02
CA LEU A 113 -6.53 -10.45 0.32
C LEU A 113 -6.78 -11.80 0.98
N LEU A 114 -7.76 -11.93 1.90
CA LEU A 114 -8.03 -13.21 2.55
C LEU A 114 -8.40 -14.34 1.57
N GLN A 115 -8.78 -14.02 0.34
CA GLN A 115 -9.06 -15.02 -0.70
C GLN A 115 -7.79 -15.60 -1.30
N LEU A 116 -6.65 -14.92 -1.13
CA LEU A 116 -5.39 -15.28 -1.76
C LEU A 116 -4.60 -16.26 -0.89
N PRO A 117 -3.91 -17.25 -1.49
CA PRO A 117 -3.13 -18.25 -0.74
C PRO A 117 -2.09 -17.64 0.20
N ASP A 118 -1.38 -16.59 -0.23
CA ASP A 118 -0.31 -15.94 0.54
C ASP A 118 -0.83 -15.20 1.77
N TRP A 119 -2.11 -14.86 1.83
CA TRP A 119 -2.77 -14.24 3.00
C TRP A 119 -3.52 -15.25 3.87
N GLY A 120 -3.53 -16.52 3.48
CA GLY A 120 -3.82 -17.59 4.40
C GLY A 120 -5.25 -18.08 4.49
N ARG A 121 -6.07 -17.83 3.49
CA ARG A 121 -7.36 -18.47 3.49
C ARG A 121 -7.33 -19.80 2.74
N GLN A 122 -7.51 -20.88 3.52
CA GLN A 122 -7.88 -22.20 2.98
C GLN A 122 -9.21 -22.61 3.62
N GLY A 123 -10.25 -22.76 2.81
CA GLY A 123 -11.57 -23.12 3.31
C GLY A 123 -12.20 -22.01 4.18
N LEU A 124 -12.66 -22.37 5.37
CA LEU A 124 -13.34 -21.48 6.32
C LEU A 124 -12.42 -20.80 7.33
N GLY A 125 -11.11 -21.11 7.34
CA GLY A 125 -10.15 -20.60 8.32
C GLY A 125 -9.04 -19.75 7.70
N GLN A 126 -8.31 -19.04 8.56
CA GLN A 126 -7.04 -18.39 8.20
C GLN A 126 -5.92 -19.43 8.28
N ASN A 127 -5.10 -19.51 7.23
CA ASN A 127 -3.84 -20.19 7.31
C ASN A 127 -2.77 -19.23 7.85
N LYS A 128 -2.49 -19.29 9.15
CA LYS A 128 -1.50 -18.43 9.82
C LYS A 128 -0.05 -18.65 9.34
N GLU A 129 0.21 -19.76 8.68
CA GLU A 129 1.52 -20.10 8.12
C GLU A 129 1.77 -19.43 6.74
N ALA A 130 0.73 -18.88 6.11
CA ALA A 130 0.89 -18.20 4.84
C ALA A 130 1.83 -16.99 4.96
N ALA A 131 2.58 -16.72 3.90
CA ALA A 131 3.66 -15.74 3.88
C ALA A 131 3.23 -14.34 4.34
N GLN A 132 2.00 -13.93 3.99
CA GLN A 132 1.43 -12.61 4.32
C GLN A 132 0.25 -12.69 5.27
N ALA A 133 0.09 -13.79 6.01
CA ALA A 133 -1.04 -14.00 6.90
C ALA A 133 -1.25 -12.85 7.89
N PHE A 134 -2.52 -12.61 8.22
CA PHE A 134 -2.90 -11.75 9.35
C PHE A 134 -2.76 -12.56 10.64
N VAL A 135 -1.87 -12.17 11.54
CA VAL A 135 -1.44 -13.01 12.67
C VAL A 135 -1.89 -12.53 14.05
N CYS A 136 -2.26 -11.25 14.20
CA CYS A 136 -2.73 -10.71 15.47
C CYS A 136 -4.14 -11.17 15.80
N ALA A 137 -4.26 -12.42 16.23
CA ALA A 137 -5.46 -13.00 16.90
C ALA A 137 -6.82 -12.64 16.29
N HIS A 138 -6.90 -12.44 15.00
CA HIS A 138 -8.12 -12.11 14.22
C HIS A 138 -8.65 -10.68 14.37
N ASP A 139 -8.17 -9.88 15.32
CA ASP A 139 -8.80 -8.63 15.70
C ASP A 139 -7.84 -7.45 15.47
N TYR A 140 -8.23 -6.58 14.55
CA TYR A 140 -7.40 -5.47 14.08
C TYR A 140 -8.05 -4.13 14.38
N TRP A 141 -7.27 -3.20 14.92
CA TRP A 141 -7.67 -1.82 15.05
C TRP A 141 -7.79 -1.14 13.69
N THR A 142 -8.81 -0.29 13.59
CA THR A 142 -8.86 0.78 12.58
C THR A 142 -8.46 2.10 13.22
N SER A 143 -8.13 3.11 12.42
CA SER A 143 -7.89 4.48 12.90
C SER A 143 -9.18 5.23 13.22
N SER A 144 -10.34 4.66 12.94
CA SER A 144 -11.64 5.32 13.09
C SER A 144 -12.13 5.20 14.53
N GLN A 145 -12.18 6.33 15.24
CA GLN A 145 -12.79 6.40 16.57
C GLN A 145 -14.31 6.42 16.46
N LYS A 146 -15.01 5.76 17.38
CA LYS A 146 -16.45 5.89 17.50
C LYS A 146 -16.79 7.24 18.17
N GLU A 147 -18.06 7.61 18.19
CA GLU A 147 -18.54 8.89 18.73
C GLU A 147 -18.13 9.18 20.18
N ASN A 148 -17.92 8.14 21.00
CA ASN A 148 -17.38 8.29 22.34
C ASN A 148 -15.87 8.05 22.38
N ALA A 149 -15.17 8.70 23.31
CA ALA A 149 -13.71 8.63 23.43
C ALA A 149 -13.18 7.27 23.92
N ALA A 150 -14.03 6.40 24.43
CA ALA A 150 -13.61 5.15 25.04
C ALA A 150 -13.50 3.98 24.07
N THR A 151 -14.06 4.10 22.86
CA THR A 151 -14.10 3.01 21.87
C THR A 151 -13.62 3.45 20.50
N ALA A 152 -13.00 2.52 19.78
CA ALA A 152 -12.63 2.66 18.37
C ALA A 152 -13.14 1.44 17.58
N TRP A 153 -13.24 1.61 16.27
CA TRP A 153 -13.66 0.55 15.39
C TRP A 153 -12.54 -0.47 15.22
N CYS A 154 -12.91 -1.73 15.18
CA CYS A 154 -12.03 -2.86 14.90
C CYS A 154 -12.69 -3.84 13.95
N LEU A 155 -11.91 -4.72 13.37
CA LEU A 155 -12.37 -5.71 12.41
C LEU A 155 -11.68 -7.05 12.62
N HIS A 156 -12.47 -8.11 12.73
CA HIS A 156 -11.95 -9.48 12.64
C HIS A 156 -11.61 -9.84 11.20
N MET A 157 -10.46 -10.44 10.99
CA MET A 157 -10.05 -10.95 9.68
C MET A 157 -10.68 -12.32 9.39
N LEU A 158 -12.00 -12.39 9.52
CA LEU A 158 -12.83 -13.52 9.13
C LEU A 158 -13.88 -13.04 8.13
N PRO A 159 -14.18 -13.82 7.09
CA PRO A 159 -15.00 -13.34 5.95
C PRO A 159 -16.43 -12.96 6.30
N TRP A 160 -16.97 -13.53 7.37
CA TRP A 160 -18.36 -13.30 7.82
C TRP A 160 -18.48 -12.24 8.92
N CYS A 161 -17.36 -11.72 9.43
CA CYS A 161 -17.42 -10.70 10.47
C CYS A 161 -17.74 -9.32 9.90
N VAL A 162 -18.44 -8.53 10.69
CA VAL A 162 -18.71 -7.12 10.42
C VAL A 162 -17.79 -6.25 11.28
N PRO A 163 -17.57 -4.97 10.92
CA PRO A 163 -16.90 -4.04 11.80
C PRO A 163 -17.60 -3.95 13.15
N ASP A 164 -16.82 -3.98 14.22
CA ASP A 164 -17.28 -3.87 15.60
C ASP A 164 -16.51 -2.76 16.33
N THR A 165 -16.86 -2.48 17.56
CA THR A 165 -16.17 -1.49 18.38
C THR A 165 -15.62 -2.12 19.64
N ASN A 166 -14.45 -1.64 20.08
CA ASN A 166 -13.86 -2.12 21.32
C ASN A 166 -13.21 -0.97 22.10
N TRP A 167 -12.95 -1.21 23.38
CA TRP A 167 -12.28 -0.25 24.26
C TRP A 167 -10.88 0.06 23.78
N VAL A 168 -10.53 1.35 23.64
CA VAL A 168 -9.23 1.82 23.13
C VAL A 168 -8.02 1.36 23.96
N SER A 169 -8.26 0.85 25.17
CA SER A 169 -7.25 0.23 26.05
C SER A 169 -6.97 -1.24 25.74
N LYS A 170 -7.66 -1.86 24.78
CA LYS A 170 -7.36 -3.23 24.38
C LYS A 170 -6.19 -3.27 23.43
N CYS A 171 -5.38 -4.30 23.54
CA CYS A 171 -4.32 -4.59 22.60
C CYS A 171 -4.86 -5.41 21.42
N LYS A 172 -4.67 -4.94 20.20
CA LYS A 172 -5.10 -5.61 18.97
C LYS A 172 -4.04 -5.44 17.88
N GLY A 173 -4.19 -6.18 16.78
CA GLY A 173 -3.36 -6.03 15.61
C GLY A 173 -3.54 -4.67 14.93
N ILE A 174 -2.48 -4.18 14.34
CA ILE A 174 -2.49 -3.06 13.39
C ILE A 174 -1.71 -3.52 12.18
N ARG A 175 -2.38 -3.54 11.04
CA ARG A 175 -1.77 -3.83 9.74
C ARG A 175 -1.62 -2.50 9.00
N PRO A 176 -0.43 -1.91 8.93
CA PRO A 176 -0.26 -0.63 8.26
C PRO A 176 -0.67 -0.71 6.80
N VAL A 177 -1.30 0.35 6.32
CA VAL A 177 -1.66 0.51 4.91
C VAL A 177 -1.12 1.83 4.38
N ARG A 178 -1.10 1.94 3.07
CA ARG A 178 -0.80 3.15 2.34
C ARG A 178 -1.82 3.34 1.24
N THR A 179 -2.20 4.59 0.97
CA THR A 179 -3.09 4.92 -0.15
C THR A 179 -2.39 5.79 -1.18
N LEU A 180 -2.65 5.50 -2.46
CA LEU A 180 -2.23 6.32 -3.60
C LEU A 180 -3.48 6.82 -4.33
N LEU A 181 -3.48 8.09 -4.74
CA LEU A 181 -4.52 8.63 -5.59
C LEU A 181 -4.44 7.99 -6.99
N ILE A 182 -5.53 7.42 -7.47
CA ILE A 182 -5.58 6.90 -8.84
C ILE A 182 -5.96 8.07 -9.76
N SER A 183 -5.06 8.41 -10.69
CA SER A 183 -5.27 9.50 -11.64
C SER A 183 -4.62 9.18 -12.97
N GLN A 184 -5.34 9.39 -14.06
CA GLN A 184 -4.79 9.25 -15.40
C GLN A 184 -3.65 10.24 -15.66
N GLU A 185 -3.69 11.40 -14.99
CA GLU A 185 -2.66 12.43 -15.10
C GLU A 185 -1.35 12.09 -14.36
N ALA A 186 -1.32 11.02 -13.57
CA ALA A 186 -0.14 10.62 -12.80
C ALA A 186 1.09 10.28 -13.65
N PHE A 187 0.93 10.10 -14.97
CA PHE A 187 2.00 9.93 -15.96
C PHE A 187 2.15 11.12 -16.91
N VAL A 188 1.34 12.16 -16.79
CA VAL A 188 1.45 13.36 -17.60
C VAL A 188 2.40 14.37 -16.94
N HIS A 189 3.53 13.90 -16.46
CA HIS A 189 4.76 14.68 -16.48
C HIS A 189 5.67 14.12 -17.59
N ALA A 190 5.16 14.11 -18.81
CA ALA A 190 6.00 14.61 -19.87
C ALA A 190 6.45 16.01 -19.43
N PRO A 191 7.75 16.35 -19.53
CA PRO A 191 8.20 17.70 -19.26
C PRO A 191 7.26 18.64 -19.99
N SER A 192 6.80 19.70 -19.32
CA SER A 192 5.89 20.68 -19.93
C SER A 192 6.42 21.01 -21.31
N THR A 193 5.60 20.84 -22.32
CA THR A 193 5.95 21.03 -23.74
C THR A 193 6.44 22.44 -24.09
N ASP A 194 6.50 23.32 -23.10
CA ASP A 194 6.99 24.69 -23.23
C ASP A 194 8.52 24.85 -23.08
N THR A 195 9.21 23.78 -22.64
CA THR A 195 10.68 23.77 -22.69
C THR A 195 11.08 22.90 -23.89
N PRO A 196 11.75 23.42 -24.91
CA PRO A 196 12.21 22.62 -26.01
C PRO A 196 13.09 21.50 -25.49
N LEU A 197 12.76 20.24 -25.83
CA LEU A 197 13.55 19.08 -25.47
C LEU A 197 15.00 19.30 -25.87
N THR A 198 15.91 19.17 -24.92
CA THR A 198 17.32 19.25 -25.22
C THR A 198 17.77 18.01 -26.02
N GLU A 199 18.87 18.11 -26.72
CA GLU A 199 19.44 16.96 -27.44
C GLU A 199 19.75 15.79 -26.49
N ALA A 200 20.05 16.06 -25.21
CA ALA A 200 20.23 15.07 -24.17
C ALA A 200 18.92 14.35 -23.80
N ASP A 201 17.80 15.08 -23.76
CA ASP A 201 16.47 14.50 -23.51
C ASP A 201 16.02 13.60 -24.66
N LEU A 202 16.25 14.03 -25.91
CA LEU A 202 15.95 13.25 -27.11
C LEU A 202 16.79 11.97 -27.17
N ARG A 203 18.06 12.03 -26.80
CA ARG A 203 18.92 10.82 -26.68
C ARG A 203 18.46 9.91 -25.57
N GLY A 204 18.02 10.46 -24.43
CA GLY A 204 17.43 9.70 -23.32
C GLY A 204 16.19 8.93 -23.73
N LEU A 205 15.28 9.56 -24.47
CA LEU A 205 14.05 8.94 -25.00
C LEU A 205 14.37 7.86 -26.04
N ALA A 206 15.30 8.12 -26.96
CA ALA A 206 15.73 7.14 -27.97
C ALA A 206 16.36 5.89 -27.32
N ASN A 207 17.17 6.08 -26.27
CA ASN A 207 17.74 4.96 -25.49
C ASN A 207 16.68 4.16 -24.75
N GLN A 208 15.68 4.81 -24.15
CA GLN A 208 14.57 4.12 -23.50
C GLN A 208 13.75 3.28 -24.48
N GLN A 209 13.51 3.81 -25.67
CA GLN A 209 12.78 3.11 -26.71
C GLN A 209 13.58 1.92 -27.27
N ALA A 210 14.89 2.06 -27.44
CA ALA A 210 15.79 0.98 -27.83
C ALA A 210 15.83 -0.14 -26.78
N VAL A 211 15.90 0.21 -25.48
CA VAL A 211 15.84 -0.74 -24.38
C VAL A 211 14.49 -1.47 -24.35
N ALA A 212 13.37 -0.76 -24.52
CA ALA A 212 12.05 -1.36 -24.58
C ALA A 212 11.93 -2.36 -25.74
N THR A 213 12.43 -2.00 -26.92
CA THR A 213 12.44 -2.88 -28.10
C THR A 213 13.26 -4.16 -27.89
N VAL A 214 14.43 -4.04 -27.23
CA VAL A 214 15.25 -5.20 -26.86
C VAL A 214 14.50 -6.10 -25.89
N LEU A 215 13.89 -5.53 -24.83
CA LEU A 215 13.13 -6.28 -23.86
C LEU A 215 11.91 -6.98 -24.48
N GLU A 216 11.13 -6.30 -25.33
CA GLU A 216 9.99 -6.88 -26.03
C GLU A 216 10.40 -8.05 -26.91
N ARG A 217 11.51 -7.94 -27.65
CA ARG A 217 12.03 -9.03 -28.45
C ARG A 217 12.37 -10.25 -27.60
N PHE A 218 13.08 -10.08 -26.47
CA PHE A 218 13.42 -11.17 -25.57
C PHE A 218 12.21 -11.80 -24.89
N VAL A 219 11.17 -11.02 -24.58
CA VAL A 219 9.91 -11.52 -24.01
C VAL A 219 9.08 -12.28 -25.05
N ASN A 220 8.98 -11.79 -26.28
CA ASN A 220 8.12 -12.36 -27.31
C ASN A 220 8.74 -13.56 -28.04
N GLU A 221 10.07 -13.60 -28.20
CA GLU A 221 10.73 -14.68 -28.93
C GLU A 221 10.91 -15.98 -28.12
N ASP A 222 10.82 -15.93 -26.77
CA ASP A 222 11.16 -17.08 -25.91
C ASP A 222 10.31 -17.23 -24.64
N ALA A 223 8.99 -17.15 -24.75
CA ALA A 223 8.09 -17.42 -23.61
C ALA A 223 8.27 -18.82 -22.96
N GLY A 224 9.16 -19.66 -23.45
CA GLY A 224 9.43 -21.00 -22.94
C GLY A 224 10.87 -21.33 -22.59
N LYS A 225 11.85 -20.44 -22.79
CA LYS A 225 13.29 -20.75 -22.62
C LYS A 225 14.07 -19.66 -21.92
N PHE A 226 13.65 -19.26 -20.74
CA PHE A 226 14.29 -18.20 -19.95
C PHE A 226 15.67 -18.58 -19.37
N TYR A 227 16.03 -19.86 -19.33
CA TYR A 227 17.30 -20.34 -18.81
C TYR A 227 18.35 -20.45 -19.93
N GLY A 228 19.19 -19.45 -20.09
CA GLY A 228 20.34 -19.49 -20.97
C GLY A 228 20.61 -18.23 -21.80
N ARG A 229 19.72 -17.22 -21.78
CA ARG A 229 19.88 -15.97 -22.53
C ARG A 229 20.05 -14.71 -21.70
N THR A 230 20.14 -14.81 -20.38
CA THR A 230 20.36 -13.66 -19.50
C THR A 230 21.67 -12.95 -19.83
N GLU A 231 22.72 -13.70 -20.19
CA GLU A 231 24.01 -13.15 -20.60
C GLU A 231 23.91 -12.38 -21.92
N ALA A 232 23.15 -12.89 -22.91
CA ALA A 232 22.95 -12.22 -24.19
C ALA A 232 22.11 -10.94 -24.01
N LEU A 233 21.07 -10.96 -23.17
CA LEU A 233 20.26 -9.77 -22.83
C LEU A 233 21.13 -8.72 -22.12
N VAL A 234 21.94 -9.13 -21.14
CA VAL A 234 22.84 -8.23 -20.42
C VAL A 234 23.88 -7.65 -21.37
N ALA A 235 24.43 -8.43 -22.30
CA ALA A 235 25.38 -7.96 -23.29
C ALA A 235 24.76 -6.92 -24.25
N GLU A 236 23.53 -7.14 -24.74
CA GLU A 236 22.83 -6.16 -25.60
C GLU A 236 22.48 -4.88 -24.85
N LEU A 237 21.98 -4.99 -23.60
CA LEU A 237 21.70 -3.82 -22.76
C LEU A 237 23.00 -3.04 -22.42
N ALA A 238 24.11 -3.76 -22.18
CA ALA A 238 25.42 -3.16 -21.95
C ALA A 238 25.94 -2.44 -23.22
N ALA A 239 25.71 -3.02 -24.42
CA ALA A 239 26.06 -2.37 -25.69
C ALA A 239 25.26 -1.08 -25.92
N LEU A 240 23.98 -1.04 -25.54
CA LEU A 240 23.16 0.18 -25.58
C LEU A 240 23.64 1.23 -24.55
N ALA A 241 24.11 0.78 -23.39
CA ALA A 241 24.65 1.67 -22.35
C ALA A 241 26.08 2.14 -22.66
N GLY A 242 26.91 1.29 -23.33
CA GLY A 242 28.31 1.51 -23.63
C GLY A 242 28.58 2.19 -24.99
N GLY A 243 27.57 2.48 -25.80
CA GLY A 243 27.68 3.21 -27.07
C GLY A 243 28.02 4.68 -26.91
N ARG A 244 28.93 4.99 -25.94
CA ARG A 244 29.57 6.28 -25.75
C ARG A 244 31.07 6.09 -25.98
N ALA A 245 31.50 6.23 -27.21
CA ALA A 245 32.81 6.70 -27.56
C ALA A 245 32.65 7.79 -28.61
#